data_0eee91ad5ab7ecc96754702614688ae4
#
_entry.id   0eee91ad5ab7ecc96754702614688ae4
#
_cell.length_a   1.000
_cell.length_b   1.000
_cell.length_c   1.000
_cell.angle_alpha   90.00
_cell.angle_beta   90.00
_cell.angle_gamma   90.00
#
_symmetry.space_group_name_H-M   'P 1'
#
loop_
_entity.id
_entity.type
_entity.pdbx_description
1 polymer ?
#
loop_
_entity_poly.entity_id
_entity_poly.type
_entity_poly.pdbx_seq_one_letter_code
_entity_poly.pdbx_strand_id
1 'polypeptide(L)'
;PVELVKESRKVGDIIKRFEKDFWSAEDKDKNNNQNMAGWKQIEGYLLKMEKHKILNYENIVELANKAPAGSKKKADTAKHFLRLAKFAEIPNLKKLQEWSTATQKAYKDDAKKRSRKRLKDEEYLYHVRLLREDPAWGWALAAQFVFGTRTSEIWSIKPFEESGKIMAEVLTVPKSEEPSEWRVTPALKQEWARTLDILNVHKEFSIDKTDDYDSAFLKSLNRRFTKWLAKKTNHSFQAYDLRHAYGYRTANMNINTASASKFMGQSEAIHTATYQKGYDKQDVLQTLNLL
;
A
#
# COMPACT_ATOMS: atom_id res chain seq x y z
N PRO A 1 -0.40 -49.51 24.72
CA PRO A 1 -0.52 -48.10 24.98
C PRO A 1 0.41 -47.37 24.05
N VAL A 2 -0.18 -46.67 23.06
CA VAL A 2 0.60 -45.81 22.15
C VAL A 2 1.05 -44.61 23.04
N GLU A 3 2.37 -44.55 23.30
CA GLU A 3 2.96 -43.34 23.89
C GLU A 3 2.68 -42.16 22.93
N LEU A 4 1.76 -41.31 23.35
CA LEU A 4 1.56 -39.99 22.75
C LEU A 4 2.87 -39.23 22.89
N VAL A 5 3.70 -39.22 21.86
CA VAL A 5 4.88 -38.36 21.76
C VAL A 5 4.39 -36.93 22.02
N LYS A 6 4.67 -36.41 23.23
CA LYS A 6 4.36 -35.01 23.54
C LYS A 6 5.11 -34.13 22.53
N GLU A 7 4.37 -33.59 21.58
CA GLU A 7 4.94 -32.68 20.60
C GLU A 7 5.67 -31.52 21.28
N SER A 8 6.88 -31.24 20.79
CA SER A 8 7.70 -30.14 21.30
C SER A 8 6.94 -28.81 21.22
N ARG A 9 6.86 -28.09 22.32
CA ARG A 9 6.32 -26.72 22.39
C ARG A 9 7.37 -25.64 22.19
N LYS A 10 8.61 -26.02 21.84
CA LYS A 10 9.66 -25.06 21.53
C LYS A 10 9.33 -24.32 20.24
N VAL A 11 9.50 -23.01 20.24
CA VAL A 11 9.18 -22.14 19.09
C VAL A 11 9.87 -22.60 17.80
N GLY A 12 11.14 -23.00 17.88
CA GLY A 12 11.89 -23.44 16.71
C GLY A 12 11.30 -24.67 16.01
N ASP A 13 10.81 -25.64 16.81
CA ASP A 13 10.22 -26.87 16.29
C ASP A 13 8.83 -26.62 15.71
N ILE A 14 8.07 -25.73 16.34
CA ILE A 14 6.75 -25.32 15.86
C ILE A 14 6.87 -24.53 14.54
N ILE A 15 7.84 -23.62 14.42
CA ILE A 15 8.08 -22.86 13.19
C ILE A 15 8.38 -23.81 12.03
N LYS A 16 9.23 -24.81 12.21
CA LYS A 16 9.54 -25.81 11.16
C LYS A 16 8.30 -26.58 10.69
N ARG A 17 7.44 -27.00 11.64
CA ARG A 17 6.19 -27.69 11.31
C ARG A 17 5.22 -26.76 10.61
N PHE A 18 5.11 -25.52 11.07
CA PHE A 18 4.26 -24.48 10.46
C PHE A 18 4.74 -24.09 9.05
N GLU A 19 6.05 -24.04 8.81
CA GLU A 19 6.62 -23.85 7.47
C GLU A 19 6.21 -24.97 6.53
N LYS A 20 6.33 -26.22 6.97
CA LYS A 20 5.93 -27.40 6.18
C LYS A 20 4.43 -27.34 5.84
N ASP A 21 3.60 -27.03 6.83
CA ASP A 21 2.15 -26.85 6.66
C ASP A 21 1.83 -25.71 5.69
N PHE A 22 2.49 -24.56 5.84
CA PHE A 22 2.31 -23.42 4.94
C PHE A 22 2.57 -23.77 3.47
N TRP A 23 3.61 -24.58 3.20
CA TRP A 23 3.97 -24.98 1.84
C TRP A 23 3.22 -26.22 1.33
N SER A 24 2.45 -26.89 2.17
CA SER A 24 1.59 -28.02 1.76
C SER A 24 0.24 -27.58 1.20
N ALA A 25 -0.15 -26.33 1.39
CA ALA A 25 -1.39 -25.80 0.86
C ALA A 25 -1.33 -25.71 -0.68
N GLU A 26 -2.42 -26.11 -1.36
CA GLU A 26 -2.50 -26.20 -2.84
C GLU A 26 -2.20 -24.86 -3.54
N ASP A 27 -2.53 -23.73 -2.90
CA ASP A 27 -2.30 -22.39 -3.44
C ASP A 27 -0.88 -21.86 -3.17
N LYS A 28 0.02 -22.66 -2.57
CA LYS A 28 1.38 -22.24 -2.18
C LYS A 28 2.44 -22.94 -3.01
N ASP A 29 3.16 -22.16 -3.79
CA ASP A 29 4.32 -22.58 -4.56
C ASP A 29 5.57 -21.80 -4.13
N LYS A 30 6.65 -22.52 -3.82
CA LYS A 30 7.95 -21.93 -3.43
C LYS A 30 8.61 -21.16 -4.58
N ASN A 31 8.30 -21.50 -5.82
CA ASN A 31 8.79 -20.80 -7.00
C ASN A 31 8.01 -19.50 -7.28
N ASN A 32 6.83 -19.36 -6.68
CA ASN A 32 6.05 -18.14 -6.79
C ASN A 32 6.64 -17.03 -5.89
N ASN A 33 7.10 -15.95 -6.49
CA ASN A 33 7.72 -14.81 -5.78
C ASN A 33 6.81 -14.16 -4.73
N GLN A 34 5.49 -14.17 -4.93
CA GLN A 34 4.54 -13.59 -3.97
C GLN A 34 4.39 -14.49 -2.74
N ASN A 35 4.28 -15.82 -2.94
CA ASN A 35 4.22 -16.79 -1.87
C ASN A 35 5.50 -16.78 -1.04
N MET A 36 6.66 -16.74 -1.69
CA MET A 36 7.96 -16.64 -1.02
C MET A 36 8.10 -15.32 -0.24
N ALA A 37 7.66 -14.18 -0.79
CA ALA A 37 7.68 -12.90 -0.08
C ALA A 37 6.73 -12.92 1.13
N GLY A 38 5.56 -13.54 0.98
CA GLY A 38 4.59 -13.75 2.07
C GLY A 38 5.19 -14.58 3.20
N TRP A 39 5.83 -15.71 2.87
CA TRP A 39 6.52 -16.54 3.87
C TRP A 39 7.64 -15.78 4.57
N LYS A 40 8.55 -15.14 3.84
CA LYS A 40 9.65 -14.35 4.40
C LYS A 40 9.16 -13.25 5.36
N GLN A 41 8.02 -12.65 5.07
CA GLN A 41 7.42 -11.68 5.98
C GLN A 41 6.98 -12.33 7.29
N ILE A 42 6.28 -13.47 7.23
CA ILE A 42 5.83 -14.22 8.41
C ILE A 42 7.05 -14.67 9.21
N GLU A 43 7.97 -15.38 8.59
CA GLU A 43 9.20 -15.90 9.17
C GLU A 43 10.00 -14.80 9.88
N GLY A 44 10.17 -13.62 9.24
CA GLY A 44 10.87 -12.49 9.81
C GLY A 44 10.25 -11.95 11.12
N TYR A 45 8.96 -12.23 11.40
CA TYR A 45 8.35 -11.98 12.71
C TYR A 45 8.58 -13.13 13.67
N LEU A 46 8.44 -14.38 13.22
CA LEU A 46 8.55 -15.57 14.07
C LEU A 46 9.97 -15.76 14.60
N LEU A 47 10.98 -15.47 13.77
CA LEU A 47 12.40 -15.57 14.16
C LEU A 47 12.84 -14.52 15.20
N LYS A 48 11.98 -13.58 15.58
CA LYS A 48 12.27 -12.64 16.68
C LYS A 48 12.17 -13.29 18.07
N MET A 49 11.51 -14.43 18.20
CA MET A 49 11.47 -15.23 19.41
C MET A 49 12.59 -16.29 19.38
N GLU A 50 13.28 -16.42 20.48
CA GLU A 50 14.35 -17.40 20.62
C GLU A 50 13.81 -18.83 20.43
N LYS A 51 14.48 -19.62 19.60
CA LYS A 51 14.01 -20.94 19.14
C LYS A 51 13.79 -21.95 20.29
N HIS A 52 14.50 -21.79 21.40
CA HIS A 52 14.38 -22.67 22.58
C HIS A 52 13.25 -22.29 23.53
N LYS A 53 12.69 -21.08 23.40
CA LYS A 53 11.55 -20.62 24.24
C LYS A 53 10.30 -21.46 23.93
N ILE A 54 9.45 -21.60 24.93
CA ILE A 54 8.16 -22.25 24.81
C ILE A 54 7.18 -21.25 24.17
N LEU A 55 6.41 -21.70 23.19
CA LEU A 55 5.32 -20.91 22.61
C LEU A 55 4.15 -20.89 23.59
N ASN A 56 3.96 -19.76 24.26
CA ASN A 56 2.85 -19.50 25.17
C ASN A 56 2.42 -18.03 25.12
N TYR A 57 1.32 -17.72 25.76
CA TYR A 57 0.77 -16.37 25.82
C TYR A 57 1.77 -15.34 26.35
N GLU A 58 2.43 -15.65 27.46
CA GLU A 58 3.31 -14.76 28.19
C GLU A 58 4.52 -14.36 27.34
N ASN A 59 5.19 -15.32 26.73
CA ASN A 59 6.35 -15.07 25.85
C ASN A 59 5.99 -14.28 24.59
N ILE A 60 4.79 -14.51 24.02
CA ILE A 60 4.31 -13.75 22.86
C ILE A 60 4.05 -12.30 23.24
N VAL A 61 3.38 -12.05 24.37
CA VAL A 61 3.06 -10.70 24.84
C VAL A 61 4.33 -9.95 25.23
N GLU A 62 5.27 -10.60 25.92
CA GLU A 62 6.57 -10.02 26.25
C GLU A 62 7.32 -9.56 25.00
N LEU A 63 7.42 -10.45 24.00
CA LEU A 63 8.09 -10.11 22.74
C LEU A 63 7.42 -8.92 22.04
N ALA A 64 6.09 -8.92 21.93
CA ALA A 64 5.37 -7.85 21.27
C ALA A 64 5.48 -6.52 22.03
N ASN A 65 5.58 -6.56 23.35
CA ASN A 65 5.74 -5.37 24.21
C ASN A 65 7.12 -4.69 24.08
N LYS A 66 8.11 -5.33 23.44
CA LYS A 66 9.36 -4.68 23.05
C LYS A 66 9.16 -3.59 21.98
N ALA A 67 7.99 -3.54 21.34
CA ALA A 67 7.61 -2.49 20.41
C ALA A 67 6.61 -1.52 21.08
N PRO A 68 6.63 -0.21 20.71
CA PRO A 68 5.72 0.78 21.27
C PRO A 68 4.25 0.39 21.13
N ALA A 69 3.42 0.78 22.09
CA ALA A 69 1.97 0.64 21.99
C ALA A 69 1.46 1.34 20.73
N GLY A 70 0.40 0.82 20.11
CA GLY A 70 -0.19 1.35 18.89
C GLY A 70 0.73 1.32 17.65
N SER A 71 1.93 0.70 17.73
CA SER A 71 2.82 0.59 16.57
C SER A 71 2.43 -0.57 15.66
N LYS A 72 2.68 -0.40 14.35
CA LYS A 72 2.53 -1.48 13.37
C LYS A 72 3.34 -2.72 13.75
N LYS A 73 4.57 -2.52 14.24
CA LYS A 73 5.47 -3.61 14.64
C LYS A 73 4.84 -4.49 15.71
N LYS A 74 4.20 -3.90 16.73
CA LYS A 74 3.51 -4.63 17.79
C LYS A 74 2.30 -5.38 17.25
N ALA A 75 1.48 -4.72 16.43
CA ALA A 75 0.30 -5.31 15.82
C ALA A 75 0.65 -6.50 14.90
N ASP A 76 1.64 -6.34 14.02
CA ASP A 76 2.09 -7.42 13.14
C ASP A 76 2.69 -8.59 13.93
N THR A 77 3.48 -8.32 14.98
CA THR A 77 3.98 -9.38 15.88
C THR A 77 2.82 -10.17 16.50
N ALA A 78 1.83 -9.48 17.08
CA ALA A 78 0.65 -10.12 17.65
C ALA A 78 -0.11 -10.98 16.63
N LYS A 79 -0.28 -10.48 15.41
CA LYS A 79 -0.96 -11.19 14.32
C LYS A 79 -0.25 -12.47 13.91
N HIS A 80 1.06 -12.39 13.65
CA HIS A 80 1.82 -13.55 13.17
C HIS A 80 1.98 -14.63 14.25
N PHE A 81 2.21 -14.23 15.50
CA PHE A 81 2.27 -15.19 16.61
C PHE A 81 0.89 -15.78 16.96
N LEU A 82 -0.21 -15.05 16.81
CA LEU A 82 -1.55 -15.64 16.94
C LEU A 82 -1.77 -16.74 15.89
N ARG A 83 -1.30 -16.54 14.65
CA ARG A 83 -1.39 -17.56 13.60
C ARG A 83 -0.58 -18.82 13.96
N LEU A 84 0.66 -18.66 14.44
CA LEU A 84 1.49 -19.76 14.90
C LEU A 84 0.88 -20.47 16.10
N ALA A 85 0.33 -19.71 17.05
CA ALA A 85 -0.33 -20.22 18.25
C ALA A 85 -1.59 -21.04 17.94
N LYS A 86 -2.37 -20.61 16.95
CA LYS A 86 -3.53 -21.38 16.44
C LYS A 86 -3.09 -22.69 15.82
N PHE A 87 -2.05 -22.68 15.00
CA PHE A 87 -1.49 -23.89 14.40
C PHE A 87 -1.00 -24.88 15.47
N ALA A 88 -0.36 -24.39 16.53
CA ALA A 88 0.19 -25.20 17.61
C ALA A 88 -0.80 -25.52 18.74
N GLU A 89 -2.05 -25.07 18.64
CA GLU A 89 -3.13 -25.29 19.63
C GLU A 89 -2.68 -25.02 21.07
N ILE A 90 -2.01 -23.88 21.28
CA ILE A 90 -1.46 -23.56 22.62
C ILE A 90 -2.56 -23.35 23.65
N PRO A 91 -2.29 -23.60 24.95
CA PRO A 91 -3.19 -23.19 26.03
C PRO A 91 -3.44 -21.68 26.02
N ASN A 92 -4.63 -21.25 26.49
CA ASN A 92 -5.03 -19.85 26.56
C ASN A 92 -5.14 -19.14 25.18
N LEU A 93 -5.41 -19.88 24.11
CA LEU A 93 -5.55 -19.33 22.76
C LEU A 93 -6.61 -18.23 22.68
N LYS A 94 -7.74 -18.38 23.37
CA LYS A 94 -8.81 -17.37 23.46
C LYS A 94 -8.29 -16.03 24.01
N LYS A 95 -7.56 -16.08 25.13
CA LYS A 95 -6.93 -14.91 25.74
C LYS A 95 -5.95 -14.21 24.80
N LEU A 96 -5.15 -15.01 24.05
CA LEU A 96 -4.23 -14.47 23.06
C LEU A 96 -4.97 -13.82 21.89
N GLN A 97 -6.09 -14.38 21.45
CA GLN A 97 -6.92 -13.84 20.37
C GLN A 97 -7.55 -12.49 20.76
N GLU A 98 -8.11 -12.39 21.97
CA GLU A 98 -8.67 -11.15 22.50
C GLU A 98 -7.59 -10.05 22.61
N TRP A 99 -6.43 -10.39 23.16
CA TRP A 99 -5.31 -9.47 23.25
C TRP A 99 -4.79 -9.02 21.88
N SER A 100 -4.65 -9.94 20.92
CA SER A 100 -4.23 -9.61 19.55
C SER A 100 -5.22 -8.69 18.88
N THR A 101 -6.53 -8.93 19.03
CA THR A 101 -7.59 -8.08 18.50
C THR A 101 -7.53 -6.67 19.09
N ALA A 102 -7.35 -6.54 20.39
CA ALA A 102 -7.19 -5.26 21.06
C ALA A 102 -5.92 -4.51 20.56
N THR A 103 -4.81 -5.24 20.37
CA THR A 103 -3.56 -4.67 19.83
C THR A 103 -3.73 -4.18 18.40
N GLN A 104 -4.45 -4.92 17.54
CA GLN A 104 -4.78 -4.50 16.18
C GLN A 104 -5.66 -3.24 16.17
N LYS A 105 -6.65 -3.18 17.06
CA LYS A 105 -7.52 -2.01 17.20
C LYS A 105 -6.73 -0.79 17.64
N ALA A 106 -5.88 -0.90 18.65
CA ALA A 106 -5.02 0.18 19.12
C ALA A 106 -4.13 0.75 17.99
N TYR A 107 -3.54 -0.12 17.16
CA TYR A 107 -2.78 0.32 15.98
C TYR A 107 -3.64 1.12 15.00
N LYS A 108 -4.86 0.66 14.70
CA LYS A 108 -5.78 1.35 13.78
C LYS A 108 -6.20 2.71 14.31
N ASP A 109 -6.49 2.80 15.61
CA ASP A 109 -6.92 4.05 16.25
C ASP A 109 -5.78 5.07 16.30
N ASP A 110 -4.56 4.63 16.59
CA ASP A 110 -3.36 5.48 16.55
C ASP A 110 -2.99 5.88 15.11
N ALA A 111 -3.22 5.02 14.12
CA ALA A 111 -3.00 5.36 12.72
C ALA A 111 -3.94 6.48 12.25
N LYS A 112 -5.22 6.46 12.71
CA LYS A 112 -6.18 7.55 12.44
C LYS A 112 -5.73 8.87 13.07
N LYS A 113 -5.23 8.85 14.32
CA LYS A 113 -4.70 10.06 15.00
C LYS A 113 -3.46 10.64 14.32
N ARG A 114 -2.67 9.79 13.66
CA ARG A 114 -1.46 10.17 12.92
C ARG A 114 -1.72 10.54 11.47
N SER A 115 -3.00 10.58 11.03
CA SER A 115 -3.33 11.02 9.68
C SER A 115 -2.79 12.44 9.48
N ARG A 116 -1.93 12.60 8.47
CA ARG A 116 -1.37 13.91 8.13
C ARG A 116 -2.50 14.81 7.65
N LYS A 117 -2.40 16.10 8.01
CA LYS A 117 -3.28 17.10 7.39
C LYS A 117 -3.06 17.04 5.89
N ARG A 118 -4.11 16.80 5.14
CA ARG A 118 -4.09 16.82 3.69
C ARG A 118 -3.77 18.24 3.22
N LEU A 119 -2.84 18.36 2.29
CA LEU A 119 -2.61 19.62 1.59
C LEU A 119 -3.76 19.88 0.59
N LYS A 120 -3.99 21.14 0.29
CA LYS A 120 -4.89 21.52 -0.80
C LYS A 120 -4.23 21.26 -2.15
N ASP A 121 -5.01 21.15 -3.20
CA ASP A 121 -4.51 20.90 -4.56
C ASP A 121 -3.52 21.98 -5.03
N GLU A 122 -3.73 23.23 -4.65
CA GLU A 122 -2.86 24.35 -4.96
C GLU A 122 -1.48 24.24 -4.27
N GLU A 123 -1.46 23.71 -3.03
CA GLU A 123 -0.21 23.46 -2.30
C GLU A 123 0.58 22.32 -2.94
N TYR A 124 -0.09 21.25 -3.37
CA TYR A 124 0.55 20.17 -4.14
C TYR A 124 1.08 20.71 -5.47
N LEU A 125 0.27 21.47 -6.21
CA LEU A 125 0.66 22.05 -7.50
C LEU A 125 1.89 22.96 -7.38
N TYR A 126 1.95 23.76 -6.33
CA TYR A 126 3.14 24.59 -6.04
C TYR A 126 4.40 23.74 -5.93
N HIS A 127 4.39 22.68 -5.12
CA HIS A 127 5.54 21.80 -4.97
C HIS A 127 5.89 21.05 -6.26
N VAL A 128 4.87 20.61 -7.00
CA VAL A 128 5.07 19.91 -8.28
C VAL A 128 5.71 20.83 -9.31
N ARG A 129 5.26 22.08 -9.42
CA ARG A 129 5.89 23.08 -10.31
C ARG A 129 7.33 23.36 -9.94
N LEU A 130 7.61 23.56 -8.66
CA LEU A 130 8.96 23.84 -8.17
C LEU A 130 9.94 22.71 -8.49
N LEU A 131 9.47 21.47 -8.47
CA LEU A 131 10.28 20.28 -8.68
C LEU A 131 10.23 19.73 -10.11
N ARG A 132 9.42 20.33 -11.00
CA ARG A 132 9.19 19.82 -12.37
C ARG A 132 10.48 19.73 -13.19
N GLU A 133 11.40 20.63 -12.97
CA GLU A 133 12.68 20.71 -13.71
C GLU A 133 13.75 19.73 -13.20
N ASP A 134 13.45 18.93 -12.15
CA ASP A 134 14.39 17.88 -11.72
C ASP A 134 14.50 16.83 -12.84
N PRO A 135 15.71 16.61 -13.41
CA PRO A 135 15.86 15.81 -14.64
C PRO A 135 15.54 14.33 -14.44
N ALA A 136 15.66 13.81 -13.21
CA ALA A 136 15.40 12.39 -12.93
C ALA A 136 13.94 12.13 -12.56
N TRP A 137 13.33 13.00 -11.73
CA TRP A 137 12.08 12.69 -11.05
C TRP A 137 10.96 13.72 -11.25
N GLY A 138 11.27 14.91 -11.77
CA GLY A 138 10.30 16.01 -11.88
C GLY A 138 9.08 15.64 -12.74
N TRP A 139 9.32 15.02 -13.90
CA TRP A 139 8.22 14.54 -14.74
C TRP A 139 7.39 13.46 -14.04
N ALA A 140 8.02 12.49 -13.39
CA ALA A 140 7.35 11.40 -12.69
C ALA A 140 6.44 11.91 -11.56
N LEU A 141 6.89 12.95 -10.83
CA LEU A 141 6.11 13.63 -9.81
C LEU A 141 4.88 14.32 -10.41
N ALA A 142 5.08 15.08 -11.49
CA ALA A 142 4.02 15.78 -12.20
C ALA A 142 2.99 14.81 -12.78
N ALA A 143 3.42 13.72 -13.42
CA ALA A 143 2.56 12.68 -13.97
C ALA A 143 1.72 11.99 -12.88
N GLN A 144 2.33 11.65 -11.74
CA GLN A 144 1.59 11.08 -10.62
C GLN A 144 0.52 12.05 -10.08
N PHE A 145 0.82 13.33 -9.98
CA PHE A 145 -0.12 14.35 -9.53
C PHE A 145 -1.28 14.54 -10.52
N VAL A 146 -0.98 14.55 -11.83
CA VAL A 146 -1.98 14.78 -12.88
C VAL A 146 -2.90 13.58 -13.07
N PHE A 147 -2.35 12.35 -13.07
CA PHE A 147 -3.08 11.13 -13.40
C PHE A 147 -3.47 10.26 -12.19
N GLY A 148 -3.04 10.60 -10.98
CA GLY A 148 -3.43 9.90 -9.75
C GLY A 148 -2.99 8.45 -9.65
N THR A 149 -1.91 8.07 -10.31
CA THR A 149 -1.41 6.69 -10.37
C THR A 149 -0.80 6.24 -9.04
N ARG A 150 -0.71 4.92 -8.82
CA ARG A 150 0.16 4.38 -7.77
C ARG A 150 1.62 4.70 -8.10
N THR A 151 2.47 4.80 -7.09
CA THR A 151 3.90 5.07 -7.32
C THR A 151 4.54 4.02 -8.25
N SER A 152 4.11 2.76 -8.16
CA SER A 152 4.59 1.70 -9.05
C SER A 152 4.11 1.80 -10.49
N GLU A 153 3.03 2.52 -10.74
CA GLU A 153 2.42 2.68 -12.06
C GLU A 153 2.99 3.86 -12.85
N ILE A 154 3.72 4.79 -12.18
CA ILE A 154 4.31 5.98 -12.82
C ILE A 154 5.16 5.60 -14.04
N TRP A 155 5.88 4.50 -13.93
CA TRP A 155 6.86 4.06 -14.92
C TRP A 155 6.23 3.51 -16.19
N SER A 156 4.93 3.15 -16.15
CA SER A 156 4.15 2.69 -17.31
C SER A 156 3.32 3.79 -17.96
N ILE A 157 3.28 5.01 -17.40
CA ILE A 157 2.46 6.11 -17.93
C ILE A 157 2.91 6.47 -19.34
N LYS A 158 1.98 6.43 -20.30
CA LYS A 158 2.11 6.90 -21.69
C LYS A 158 1.08 8.00 -21.93
N PRO A 159 1.44 9.28 -21.74
CA PRO A 159 0.51 10.37 -21.96
C PRO A 159 0.29 10.57 -23.46
N PHE A 160 -0.92 10.95 -23.81
CA PHE A 160 -1.31 11.31 -25.18
C PHE A 160 -2.40 12.38 -25.16
N GLU A 161 -2.58 13.04 -26.28
CA GLU A 161 -3.66 13.99 -26.49
C GLU A 161 -4.59 13.48 -27.58
N GLU A 162 -5.89 13.47 -27.29
CA GLU A 162 -6.94 13.12 -28.23
C GLU A 162 -8.11 14.09 -28.09
N SER A 163 -8.61 14.63 -29.22
CA SER A 163 -9.71 15.60 -29.24
C SER A 163 -9.50 16.78 -28.25
N GLY A 164 -8.25 17.27 -28.17
CA GLY A 164 -7.88 18.38 -27.29
C GLY A 164 -7.88 18.05 -25.79
N LYS A 165 -7.92 16.77 -25.43
CA LYS A 165 -7.88 16.28 -24.04
C LYS A 165 -6.64 15.44 -23.80
N ILE A 166 -5.90 15.78 -22.76
CA ILE A 166 -4.73 15.01 -22.30
C ILE A 166 -5.20 13.87 -21.42
N MET A 167 -4.76 12.66 -21.77
CA MET A 167 -5.01 11.41 -21.08
C MET A 167 -3.71 10.61 -20.99
N ALA A 168 -3.72 9.49 -20.29
CA ALA A 168 -2.61 8.57 -20.28
C ALA A 168 -3.08 7.12 -20.25
N GLU A 169 -2.39 6.26 -21.01
CA GLU A 169 -2.41 4.81 -20.76
C GLU A 169 -1.52 4.50 -19.57
N VAL A 170 -2.03 3.65 -18.68
CA VAL A 170 -1.34 3.24 -17.44
C VAL A 170 -1.52 1.76 -17.24
N LEU A 171 -0.42 1.03 -17.03
CA LEU A 171 -0.46 -0.38 -16.69
C LEU A 171 -0.89 -0.55 -15.23
N THR A 172 -2.03 -1.17 -15.01
CA THR A 172 -2.50 -1.57 -13.68
C THR A 172 -1.91 -2.92 -13.34
N VAL A 173 -1.06 -2.96 -12.32
CA VAL A 173 -0.54 -4.22 -11.79
C VAL A 173 -1.33 -4.56 -10.53
N PRO A 174 -2.19 -5.60 -10.56
CA PRO A 174 -2.98 -6.00 -9.41
C PRO A 174 -2.08 -6.58 -8.31
N LYS A 175 -2.61 -6.65 -7.08
CA LYS A 175 -1.93 -7.30 -5.95
C LYS A 175 -2.21 -8.81 -5.90
N SER A 176 -3.20 -9.27 -6.65
CA SER A 176 -3.62 -10.66 -6.82
C SER A 176 -2.92 -11.29 -8.04
N GLU A 177 -3.23 -12.54 -8.30
CA GLU A 177 -2.74 -13.29 -9.48
C GLU A 177 -3.47 -12.92 -10.79
N GLU A 178 -4.34 -11.90 -10.74
CA GLU A 178 -4.99 -11.36 -11.93
C GLU A 178 -3.95 -10.77 -12.89
N PRO A 179 -4.17 -10.86 -14.20
CA PRO A 179 -3.26 -10.29 -15.18
C PRO A 179 -3.20 -8.76 -15.06
N SER A 180 -2.05 -8.20 -15.45
CA SER A 180 -1.91 -6.75 -15.56
C SER A 180 -2.71 -6.23 -16.76
N GLU A 181 -3.39 -5.10 -16.59
CA GLU A 181 -4.25 -4.51 -17.59
C GLU A 181 -3.90 -3.04 -17.85
N TRP A 182 -3.97 -2.63 -19.12
CA TRP A 182 -3.88 -1.23 -19.49
C TRP A 182 -5.22 -0.53 -19.26
N ARG A 183 -5.16 0.66 -18.67
CA ARG A 183 -6.32 1.53 -18.51
C ARG A 183 -6.02 2.93 -19.02
N VAL A 184 -7.03 3.65 -19.42
CA VAL A 184 -6.93 5.08 -19.74
C VAL A 184 -7.33 5.91 -18.53
N THR A 185 -6.51 6.91 -18.19
CA THR A 185 -6.72 7.82 -17.06
C THR A 185 -6.67 9.26 -17.58
N PRO A 186 -7.73 10.07 -17.39
CA PRO A 186 -7.74 11.46 -17.85
C PRO A 186 -6.95 12.39 -16.93
N ALA A 187 -6.38 13.44 -17.48
CA ALA A 187 -5.96 14.59 -16.71
C ALA A 187 -7.22 15.40 -16.32
N LEU A 188 -7.65 15.32 -15.06
CA LEU A 188 -8.87 16.00 -14.58
C LEU A 188 -8.79 17.53 -14.71
N LYS A 189 -7.59 18.08 -14.56
CA LYS A 189 -7.28 19.49 -14.75
C LYS A 189 -6.36 19.63 -15.96
N GLN A 190 -6.95 19.88 -17.13
CA GLN A 190 -6.23 19.94 -18.40
C GLN A 190 -5.16 21.04 -18.43
N GLU A 191 -5.46 22.20 -17.83
CA GLU A 191 -4.52 23.30 -17.70
C GLU A 191 -3.27 22.94 -16.89
N TRP A 192 -3.38 22.07 -15.90
CA TRP A 192 -2.22 21.59 -15.13
C TRP A 192 -1.37 20.63 -15.96
N ALA A 193 -2.01 19.75 -16.71
CA ALA A 193 -1.28 18.85 -17.60
C ALA A 193 -0.48 19.62 -18.66
N ARG A 194 -1.04 20.70 -19.20
CA ARG A 194 -0.36 21.55 -20.17
C ARG A 194 0.77 22.37 -19.53
N THR A 195 0.50 23.05 -18.42
CA THR A 195 1.51 23.89 -17.72
C THR A 195 2.65 23.07 -17.11
N LEU A 196 2.41 21.80 -16.81
CA LEU A 196 3.44 20.86 -16.34
C LEU A 196 4.12 20.10 -17.48
N ASP A 197 3.79 20.42 -18.73
CA ASP A 197 4.38 19.81 -19.92
C ASP A 197 4.40 18.28 -19.87
N ILE A 198 3.24 17.68 -19.56
CA ILE A 198 3.14 16.23 -19.31
C ILE A 198 3.39 15.39 -20.56
N LEU A 199 3.10 15.92 -21.75
CA LEU A 199 3.31 15.21 -23.01
C LEU A 199 4.80 15.06 -23.36
N ASN A 200 5.66 15.94 -22.85
CA ASN A 200 7.11 15.83 -22.96
C ASN A 200 7.66 14.90 -21.87
N VAL A 201 7.81 13.63 -22.23
CA VAL A 201 8.08 12.55 -21.26
C VAL A 201 9.55 12.48 -20.90
N HIS A 202 9.86 12.75 -19.64
CA HIS A 202 11.17 12.54 -19.04
C HIS A 202 11.02 11.70 -17.77
N LYS A 203 11.34 10.41 -17.83
CA LYS A 203 11.32 9.52 -16.66
C LYS A 203 12.54 8.61 -16.65
N GLU A 204 13.02 8.26 -15.46
CA GLU A 204 14.22 7.46 -15.28
C GLU A 204 14.08 6.03 -15.85
N PHE A 205 12.86 5.51 -15.84
CA PHE A 205 12.55 4.16 -16.33
C PHE A 205 11.17 4.12 -16.97
N SER A 206 10.99 3.31 -18.02
CA SER A 206 9.72 3.10 -18.68
C SER A 206 9.41 1.61 -18.79
N ILE A 207 8.15 1.25 -18.51
CA ILE A 207 7.61 -0.09 -18.75
C ILE A 207 6.69 0.02 -19.97
N ASP A 208 7.02 -0.70 -21.01
CA ASP A 208 6.23 -0.71 -22.24
C ASP A 208 5.34 -1.94 -22.37
N LYS A 209 5.71 -3.04 -21.71
CA LYS A 209 5.02 -4.33 -21.77
C LYS A 209 4.81 -4.93 -20.39
N THR A 210 3.84 -5.84 -20.27
CA THR A 210 3.52 -6.54 -19.02
C THR A 210 4.60 -7.53 -18.58
N ASP A 211 5.29 -8.14 -19.52
CA ASP A 211 6.37 -9.11 -19.33
C ASP A 211 7.70 -8.48 -18.89
N ASP A 212 7.86 -7.16 -19.10
CA ASP A 212 9.03 -6.41 -18.62
C ASP A 212 8.93 -6.02 -17.13
N TYR A 213 7.88 -6.50 -16.42
CA TYR A 213 7.64 -6.12 -15.04
C TYR A 213 8.57 -6.82 -14.05
N ASP A 214 9.74 -6.23 -13.78
CA ASP A 214 10.61 -6.64 -12.67
C ASP A 214 10.19 -5.97 -11.36
N SER A 215 9.51 -6.73 -10.51
CA SER A 215 8.98 -6.23 -9.22
C SER A 215 10.08 -5.80 -8.23
N ALA A 216 11.26 -6.38 -8.28
CA ALA A 216 12.38 -6.05 -7.40
C ALA A 216 13.01 -4.72 -7.82
N PHE A 217 13.25 -4.54 -9.11
CA PHE A 217 13.76 -3.30 -9.69
C PHE A 217 12.80 -2.14 -9.43
N LEU A 218 11.50 -2.33 -9.71
CA LEU A 218 10.48 -1.30 -9.48
C LEU A 218 10.32 -0.93 -8.01
N LYS A 219 10.45 -1.88 -7.07
CA LYS A 219 10.47 -1.57 -5.64
C LYS A 219 11.67 -0.69 -5.28
N SER A 220 12.83 -0.95 -5.87
CA SER A 220 14.03 -0.12 -5.69
C SER A 220 13.83 1.29 -6.25
N LEU A 221 13.31 1.40 -7.47
CA LEU A 221 13.02 2.65 -8.14
C LEU A 221 12.01 3.50 -7.35
N ASN A 222 10.89 2.91 -6.94
CA ASN A 222 9.90 3.56 -6.09
C ASN A 222 10.49 4.06 -4.77
N ARG A 223 11.38 3.29 -4.15
CA ARG A 223 12.07 3.68 -2.92
C ARG A 223 13.00 4.88 -3.14
N ARG A 224 13.70 4.94 -4.26
CA ARG A 224 14.58 6.07 -4.63
C ARG A 224 13.74 7.33 -4.86
N PHE A 225 12.68 7.23 -5.67
CA PHE A 225 11.74 8.32 -5.92
C PHE A 225 11.11 8.87 -4.63
N THR A 226 10.57 7.99 -3.76
CA THR A 226 9.93 8.43 -2.50
C THR A 226 10.92 9.06 -1.52
N LYS A 227 12.17 8.58 -1.48
CA LYS A 227 13.23 9.21 -0.67
C LYS A 227 13.61 10.59 -1.20
N TRP A 228 13.75 10.74 -2.52
CA TRP A 228 14.00 12.02 -3.16
C TRP A 228 12.88 13.01 -2.85
N LEU A 229 11.63 12.63 -3.06
CA LEU A 229 10.47 13.49 -2.78
C LEU A 229 10.44 13.94 -1.31
N ALA A 230 10.60 13.00 -0.37
CA ALA A 230 10.63 13.31 1.06
C ALA A 230 11.71 14.34 1.42
N LYS A 231 12.91 14.19 0.84
CA LYS A 231 14.01 15.14 1.02
C LYS A 231 13.70 16.52 0.43
N LYS A 232 13.18 16.57 -0.80
CA LYS A 232 12.89 17.82 -1.53
C LYS A 232 11.72 18.61 -0.93
N THR A 233 10.74 17.92 -0.35
CA THR A 233 9.54 18.54 0.24
C THR A 233 9.62 18.67 1.77
N ASN A 234 10.76 18.36 2.37
CA ASN A 234 10.92 18.32 3.82
C ASN A 234 9.81 17.50 4.51
N HIS A 235 9.45 16.34 3.93
CA HIS A 235 8.42 15.45 4.43
C HIS A 235 6.99 16.06 4.54
N SER A 236 6.71 17.17 3.83
CA SER A 236 5.38 17.81 3.87
C SER A 236 4.27 16.91 3.34
N PHE A 237 4.58 16.04 2.35
CA PHE A 237 3.68 15.02 1.83
C PHE A 237 4.45 13.80 1.28
N GLN A 238 3.71 12.73 0.99
CA GLN A 238 4.25 11.51 0.39
C GLN A 238 3.74 11.37 -1.06
N ALA A 239 4.45 10.58 -1.87
CA ALA A 239 4.04 10.28 -3.23
C ALA A 239 2.59 9.75 -3.33
N TYR A 240 2.16 8.93 -2.37
CA TYR A 240 0.82 8.38 -2.35
C TYR A 240 -0.27 9.42 -2.04
N ASP A 241 0.07 10.54 -1.40
CA ASP A 241 -0.87 11.63 -1.12
C ASP A 241 -1.34 12.32 -2.41
N LEU A 242 -0.50 12.33 -3.47
CA LEU A 242 -0.88 12.84 -4.79
C LEU A 242 -1.99 12.00 -5.43
N ARG A 243 -1.96 10.70 -5.24
CA ARG A 243 -3.04 9.81 -5.67
C ARG A 243 -4.33 10.06 -4.86
N HIS A 244 -4.21 10.30 -3.57
CA HIS A 244 -5.35 10.71 -2.76
C HIS A 244 -5.93 12.04 -3.24
N ALA A 245 -5.09 13.03 -3.56
CA ALA A 245 -5.54 14.30 -4.12
C ALA A 245 -6.34 14.11 -5.43
N TYR A 246 -5.88 13.23 -6.33
CA TYR A 246 -6.62 12.87 -7.55
C TYR A 246 -7.98 12.24 -7.22
N GLY A 247 -8.05 11.28 -6.28
CA GLY A 247 -9.29 10.64 -5.89
C GLY A 247 -10.30 11.62 -5.29
N TYR A 248 -9.84 12.60 -4.52
CA TYR A 248 -10.72 13.67 -4.03
C TYR A 248 -11.15 14.63 -5.15
N ARG A 249 -10.28 14.91 -6.13
CA ARG A 249 -10.69 15.69 -7.33
C ARG A 249 -11.81 15.00 -8.09
N THR A 250 -11.78 13.66 -8.26
CA THR A 250 -12.89 12.94 -8.90
C THR A 250 -14.20 13.13 -8.15
N ALA A 251 -14.18 13.11 -6.82
CA ALA A 251 -15.35 13.32 -5.99
C ALA A 251 -15.85 14.77 -6.09
N ASN A 252 -14.96 15.77 -5.95
CA ASN A 252 -15.32 17.20 -6.04
C ASN A 252 -15.82 17.63 -7.43
N MET A 253 -15.44 16.89 -8.49
CA MET A 253 -15.93 17.11 -9.86
C MET A 253 -17.19 16.29 -10.17
N ASN A 254 -17.80 15.65 -9.18
CA ASN A 254 -18.98 14.80 -9.32
C ASN A 254 -18.84 13.67 -10.37
N ILE A 255 -17.61 13.17 -10.57
CA ILE A 255 -17.38 12.02 -11.44
C ILE A 255 -17.98 10.79 -10.75
N ASN A 256 -18.82 10.04 -11.46
CA ASN A 256 -19.44 8.85 -10.90
C ASN A 256 -18.39 7.82 -10.44
N THR A 257 -18.72 7.08 -9.38
CA THR A 257 -17.80 6.17 -8.70
C THR A 257 -17.24 5.08 -9.62
N ALA A 258 -18.05 4.57 -10.55
CA ALA A 258 -17.63 3.54 -11.49
C ALA A 258 -16.52 4.07 -12.44
N SER A 259 -16.68 5.28 -12.97
CA SER A 259 -15.66 5.91 -13.81
C SER A 259 -14.42 6.27 -13.01
N ALA A 260 -14.58 6.90 -11.84
CA ALA A 260 -13.46 7.31 -10.98
C ALA A 260 -12.61 6.10 -10.51
N SER A 261 -13.26 4.98 -10.17
CA SER A 261 -12.57 3.76 -9.80
C SER A 261 -11.77 3.15 -10.96
N LYS A 262 -12.32 3.15 -12.18
CA LYS A 262 -11.62 2.73 -13.40
C LYS A 262 -10.42 3.60 -13.71
N PHE A 263 -10.55 4.93 -13.65
CA PHE A 263 -9.42 5.87 -13.84
C PHE A 263 -8.28 5.58 -12.86
N MET A 264 -8.60 5.22 -11.63
CA MET A 264 -7.62 4.94 -10.60
C MET A 264 -7.15 3.47 -10.57
N GLY A 265 -7.73 2.55 -11.35
CA GLY A 265 -7.40 1.13 -11.31
C GLY A 265 -7.61 0.53 -9.92
N GLN A 266 -8.83 0.69 -9.38
CA GLN A 266 -9.25 0.15 -8.08
C GLN A 266 -10.74 -0.22 -8.12
N SER A 267 -11.22 -1.04 -7.18
CA SER A 267 -12.64 -1.36 -7.11
C SER A 267 -13.46 -0.17 -6.62
N GLU A 268 -14.74 -0.13 -7.00
CA GLU A 268 -15.69 0.89 -6.54
C GLU A 268 -15.83 0.91 -5.02
N ALA A 269 -15.81 -0.27 -4.39
CA ALA A 269 -15.87 -0.40 -2.93
C ALA A 269 -14.69 0.31 -2.24
N ILE A 270 -13.47 0.17 -2.79
CA ILE A 270 -12.28 0.85 -2.28
C ILE A 270 -12.39 2.36 -2.52
N HIS A 271 -12.85 2.78 -3.70
CA HIS A 271 -13.01 4.20 -4.03
C HIS A 271 -14.00 4.87 -3.07
N THR A 272 -15.21 4.30 -2.91
CA THR A 272 -16.25 4.79 -2.00
C THR A 272 -15.76 4.85 -0.56
N ALA A 273 -15.14 3.77 -0.08
CA ALA A 273 -14.64 3.71 1.30
C ALA A 273 -13.56 4.75 1.59
N THR A 274 -12.79 5.17 0.57
CA THR A 274 -11.64 6.06 0.74
C THR A 274 -12.00 7.53 0.52
N TYR A 275 -12.80 7.84 -0.51
CA TYR A 275 -12.97 9.22 -0.99
C TYR A 275 -14.39 9.77 -0.76
N GLN A 276 -15.41 8.93 -0.61
CA GLN A 276 -16.80 9.38 -0.39
C GLN A 276 -17.20 9.46 1.08
N LYS A 277 -16.46 8.84 2.00
CA LYS A 277 -16.74 8.90 3.46
C LYS A 277 -16.26 10.18 4.14
N GLY A 278 -15.56 11.04 3.45
CA GLY A 278 -14.92 12.23 4.00
C GLY A 278 -15.53 13.56 3.51
N TYR A 279 -16.78 13.59 3.08
CA TYR A 279 -17.47 14.85 2.87
C TYR A 279 -17.58 15.56 4.22
N ASP A 280 -16.71 16.54 4.44
CA ASP A 280 -16.88 17.45 5.55
C ASP A 280 -17.93 18.54 5.19
N LYS A 281 -18.30 19.37 6.18
CA LYS A 281 -19.27 20.44 5.98
C LYS A 281 -18.86 21.42 4.88
N GLN A 282 -17.55 21.60 4.62
CA GLN A 282 -17.05 22.49 3.58
C GLN A 282 -17.20 21.88 2.19
N ASP A 283 -16.99 20.56 2.05
CA ASP A 283 -17.20 19.83 0.79
C ASP A 283 -18.68 19.88 0.39
N VAL A 284 -19.61 19.77 1.36
CA VAL A 284 -21.07 19.90 1.12
C VAL A 284 -21.41 21.31 0.66
N LEU A 285 -20.85 22.34 1.29
CA LEU A 285 -21.09 23.74 0.90
C LEU A 285 -20.52 24.07 -0.49
N GLN A 286 -19.34 23.53 -0.84
CA GLN A 286 -18.81 23.68 -2.20
C GLN A 286 -19.69 23.00 -3.25
N THR A 287 -20.24 21.82 -2.96
CA THR A 287 -21.15 21.13 -3.87
C THR A 287 -22.44 21.91 -4.08
N LEU A 288 -22.99 22.51 -3.02
CA LEU A 288 -24.20 23.35 -3.10
C LEU A 288 -23.98 24.66 -3.85
N ASN A 289 -22.76 25.21 -3.84
CA ASN A 289 -22.41 26.41 -4.60
C ASN A 289 -22.18 26.17 -6.10
N LEU A 290 -22.15 24.90 -6.54
CA LEU A 290 -22.03 24.50 -7.94
C LEU A 290 -23.40 24.14 -8.58
N LEU A 291 -24.46 24.11 -7.81
CA LEU A 291 -25.86 23.94 -8.23
C LEU A 291 -26.56 25.28 -8.40
#